data_367ae9f4016669e54c14185b9318553a
#
_entry.id   367ae9f4016669e54c14185b9318553a
#
_cell.length_a   1.000
_cell.length_b   1.000
_cell.length_c   1.000
_cell.angle_alpha   90.00
_cell.angle_beta   90.00
_cell.angle_gamma   90.00
#
_symmetry.space_group_name_H-M   'P 1'
#
loop_
_entity.id
_entity.type
_entity.pdbx_description
1 polymer ?
#
loop_
_entity_poly.entity_id
_entity_poly.type
_entity_poly.pdbx_seq_one_letter_code
_entity_poly.pdbx_strand_id
1 'polypeptide(L)'
;MIVTEQKVGVVGLGNMGGGIARNFKKAGVPLMVWDVAPAARNAFSATAGVEIAPPGEMAAACTAMIFVVPATPEIASCFEGKDGVLARAAKGLVVYDFTTSDPVATKALAARAAAHGIAYLDAGMSGGATGADAGTLTLMIGGDKTAFERTRTLLDAIADRTFYLGGSGAGHTLKLIHNMVCHTIFLATCEGGRMAEAAGISLADMINVFNVANARSYASEVRFPKHILSGKWDARSRVYNLRKDLSMAVGLAGALDAKVPLGTVTRDFLDVAIAQGMTDTDYSRLYERFDEIVAEVGKNHK
;
A
#
# COMPACT_ATOMS: atom_id res chain seq x y z
N MET A 1 6.94 -4.85 25.81
CA MET A 1 8.12 -3.95 25.83
C MET A 1 8.79 -4.09 24.48
N ILE A 2 8.82 -3.00 23.68
CA ILE A 2 9.57 -2.99 22.42
C ILE A 2 11.05 -3.04 22.80
N VAL A 3 11.78 -3.99 22.21
CA VAL A 3 13.20 -4.20 22.54
C VAL A 3 14.00 -3.00 22.01
N THR A 4 14.49 -2.16 22.89
CA THR A 4 15.26 -0.93 22.58
C THR A 4 16.60 -1.18 21.88
N GLU A 5 16.95 -2.44 21.65
CA GLU A 5 18.20 -2.84 20.99
C GLU A 5 18.07 -2.99 19.46
N GLN A 6 16.83 -2.99 18.91
CA GLN A 6 16.60 -3.18 17.48
C GLN A 6 16.50 -1.84 16.76
N LYS A 7 17.47 -1.53 15.92
CA LYS A 7 17.46 -0.32 15.06
C LYS A 7 16.71 -0.59 13.77
N VAL A 8 15.84 0.35 13.37
CA VAL A 8 15.02 0.25 12.16
C VAL A 8 15.40 1.31 11.15
N GLY A 9 15.48 0.92 9.88
CA GLY A 9 15.62 1.83 8.75
C GLY A 9 14.30 1.98 8.00
N VAL A 10 13.85 3.19 7.69
CA VAL A 10 12.67 3.45 6.84
C VAL A 10 13.10 4.17 5.56
N VAL A 11 12.86 3.55 4.41
CA VAL A 11 13.17 4.09 3.08
C VAL A 11 11.87 4.43 2.35
N GLY A 12 11.75 5.70 1.96
CA GLY A 12 10.50 6.28 1.45
C GLY A 12 9.70 6.96 2.58
N LEU A 13 9.64 8.30 2.55
CA LEU A 13 9.05 9.13 3.60
C LEU A 13 7.81 9.90 3.13
N GLY A 14 7.15 9.40 2.10
CA GLY A 14 5.88 9.93 1.60
C GLY A 14 4.72 9.74 2.60
N ASN A 15 3.48 9.82 2.12
CA ASN A 15 2.26 9.76 2.95
C ASN A 15 2.20 8.56 3.90
N MET A 16 2.69 7.40 3.47
CA MET A 16 2.70 6.18 4.28
C MET A 16 3.97 6.07 5.13
N GLY A 17 5.14 6.12 4.50
CA GLY A 17 6.41 5.89 5.19
C GLY A 17 6.75 6.96 6.20
N GLY A 18 6.36 8.22 5.97
CA GLY A 18 6.51 9.29 6.96
C GLY A 18 5.69 9.02 8.23
N GLY A 19 4.46 8.51 8.11
CA GLY A 19 3.63 8.10 9.23
C GLY A 19 4.25 6.93 10.02
N ILE A 20 4.71 5.91 9.28
CA ILE A 20 5.42 4.75 9.85
C ILE A 20 6.66 5.19 10.62
N ALA A 21 7.50 6.05 10.03
CA ALA A 21 8.71 6.56 10.69
C ALA A 21 8.39 7.32 11.99
N ARG A 22 7.35 8.18 11.98
CA ARG A 22 6.90 8.90 13.19
C ARG A 22 6.44 7.95 14.29
N ASN A 23 5.74 6.86 13.95
CA ASN A 23 5.28 5.89 14.95
C ASN A 23 6.43 5.07 15.55
N PHE A 24 7.43 4.65 14.76
CA PHE A 24 8.67 4.07 15.31
C PHE A 24 9.36 5.02 16.28
N LYS A 25 9.49 6.29 15.89
CA LYS A 25 10.06 7.31 16.78
C LYS A 25 9.27 7.46 18.08
N LYS A 26 7.92 7.54 18.00
CA LYS A 26 7.02 7.64 19.16
C LYS A 26 7.15 6.42 20.09
N ALA A 27 7.38 5.23 19.52
CA ALA A 27 7.60 4.00 20.26
C ALA A 27 9.01 3.88 20.87
N GLY A 28 9.90 4.86 20.64
CA GLY A 28 11.26 4.86 21.18
C GLY A 28 12.23 3.92 20.45
N VAL A 29 11.86 3.45 19.25
CA VAL A 29 12.73 2.60 18.43
C VAL A 29 13.86 3.44 17.83
N PRO A 30 15.15 3.05 17.97
CA PRO A 30 16.26 3.70 17.26
C PRO A 30 16.01 3.68 15.74
N LEU A 31 16.04 4.84 15.10
CA LEU A 31 15.51 5.02 13.76
C LEU A 31 16.50 5.69 12.80
N MET A 32 16.66 5.08 11.62
CA MET A 32 17.27 5.70 10.45
C MET A 32 16.21 5.93 9.39
N VAL A 33 16.30 7.04 8.64
CA VAL A 33 15.32 7.36 7.60
C VAL A 33 16.02 7.80 6.30
N TRP A 34 15.38 7.51 5.16
CA TRP A 34 15.85 7.95 3.86
C TRP A 34 14.71 8.16 2.88
N ASP A 35 14.87 9.16 2.04
CA ASP A 35 14.05 9.42 0.85
C ASP A 35 14.92 10.07 -0.23
N VAL A 36 14.59 9.88 -1.49
CA VAL A 36 15.29 10.56 -2.60
C VAL A 36 15.00 12.06 -2.61
N ALA A 37 13.81 12.48 -2.14
CA ALA A 37 13.41 13.86 -2.05
C ALA A 37 14.05 14.56 -0.83
N PRO A 38 14.89 15.61 -1.01
CA PRO A 38 15.49 16.31 0.11
C PRO A 38 14.47 16.88 1.10
N ALA A 39 13.33 17.40 0.61
CA ALA A 39 12.28 17.96 1.45
C ALA A 39 11.69 16.93 2.43
N ALA A 40 11.51 15.67 1.98
CA ALA A 40 11.03 14.59 2.84
C ALA A 40 12.04 14.22 3.94
N ARG A 41 13.35 14.21 3.62
CA ARG A 41 14.41 14.01 4.62
C ARG A 41 14.48 15.14 5.62
N ASN A 42 14.38 16.39 5.15
CA ASN A 42 14.44 17.58 5.99
C ASN A 42 13.34 17.63 7.05
N ALA A 43 12.18 17.03 6.79
CA ALA A 43 11.11 16.91 7.78
C ALA A 43 11.53 16.11 9.04
N PHE A 44 12.60 15.32 8.96
CA PHE A 44 13.15 14.55 10.07
C PHE A 44 14.48 15.08 10.61
N SER A 45 15.12 16.06 9.96
CA SER A 45 16.47 16.54 10.30
C SER A 45 16.59 17.14 11.71
N ALA A 46 15.52 17.75 12.24
CA ALA A 46 15.47 18.30 13.59
C ALA A 46 14.89 17.32 14.61
N THR A 47 14.58 16.07 14.22
CA THR A 47 13.97 15.08 15.10
C THR A 47 15.02 14.36 15.92
N ALA A 48 15.12 14.67 17.22
CA ALA A 48 16.10 14.05 18.12
C ALA A 48 16.02 12.52 18.09
N GLY A 49 17.19 11.84 17.91
CA GLY A 49 17.29 10.39 17.85
C GLY A 49 16.80 9.75 16.56
N VAL A 50 16.65 10.54 15.49
CA VAL A 50 16.48 10.05 14.12
C VAL A 50 17.73 10.40 13.32
N GLU A 51 18.28 9.42 12.60
CA GLU A 51 19.46 9.55 11.77
C GLU A 51 19.05 9.53 10.30
N ILE A 52 19.56 10.45 9.48
CA ILE A 52 19.34 10.43 8.04
C ILE A 52 20.54 9.75 7.40
N ALA A 53 20.33 8.59 6.76
CA ALA A 53 21.39 7.83 6.14
C ALA A 53 20.88 7.07 4.90
N PRO A 54 21.73 6.88 3.87
CA PRO A 54 21.36 6.15 2.66
C PRO A 54 21.14 4.65 2.94
N PRO A 55 20.40 3.93 2.05
CA PRO A 55 19.98 2.53 2.29
C PRO A 55 21.13 1.57 2.60
N GLY A 56 22.33 1.74 1.98
CA GLY A 56 23.47 0.88 2.28
C GLY A 56 24.04 1.07 3.68
N GLU A 57 24.03 2.29 4.23
CA GLU A 57 24.43 2.54 5.62
C GLU A 57 23.40 1.97 6.61
N MET A 58 22.11 2.10 6.28
CA MET A 58 21.04 1.44 7.03
C MET A 58 21.22 -0.07 7.05
N ALA A 59 21.57 -0.68 5.91
CA ALA A 59 21.76 -2.12 5.80
C ALA A 59 22.90 -2.64 6.70
N ALA A 60 23.93 -1.81 6.92
CA ALA A 60 25.05 -2.14 7.81
C ALA A 60 24.73 -1.97 9.30
N ALA A 61 23.73 -1.14 9.65
CA ALA A 61 23.48 -0.69 11.03
C ALA A 61 22.12 -1.15 11.60
N CYS A 62 21.16 -1.49 10.76
CA CYS A 62 19.80 -1.81 11.19
C CYS A 62 19.57 -3.32 11.36
N THR A 63 18.70 -3.68 12.29
CA THR A 63 18.15 -5.05 12.43
C THR A 63 17.09 -5.32 11.37
N ALA A 64 16.28 -4.29 11.05
CA ALA A 64 15.25 -4.36 10.03
C ALA A 64 15.23 -3.08 9.19
N MET A 65 14.93 -3.23 7.89
CA MET A 65 14.65 -2.13 6.98
C MET A 65 13.25 -2.25 6.42
N ILE A 66 12.57 -1.13 6.29
CA ILE A 66 11.21 -1.05 5.75
C ILE A 66 11.24 -0.17 4.50
N PHE A 67 10.84 -0.71 3.36
CA PHE A 67 10.69 0.02 2.11
C PHE A 67 9.23 0.40 1.89
N VAL A 68 8.99 1.69 1.67
CA VAL A 68 7.67 2.27 1.38
C VAL A 68 7.81 3.21 0.18
N VAL A 69 8.10 2.65 -0.95
CA VAL A 69 8.44 3.36 -2.20
C VAL A 69 7.36 3.11 -3.28
N PRO A 70 7.37 3.82 -4.41
CA PRO A 70 6.31 3.69 -5.42
C PRO A 70 6.17 2.29 -6.03
N ALA A 71 7.29 1.60 -6.33
CA ALA A 71 7.28 0.30 -6.98
C ALA A 71 8.58 -0.50 -6.73
N THR A 72 8.63 -1.76 -7.20
CA THR A 72 9.78 -2.66 -7.06
C THR A 72 11.09 -2.14 -7.67
N PRO A 73 11.11 -1.42 -8.82
CA PRO A 73 12.36 -0.89 -9.38
C PRO A 73 13.12 0.05 -8.44
N GLU A 74 12.41 0.86 -7.65
CA GLU A 74 13.02 1.76 -6.67
C GLU A 74 13.70 0.97 -5.55
N ILE A 75 13.10 -0.15 -5.11
CA ILE A 75 13.76 -1.04 -4.15
C ILE A 75 15.00 -1.67 -4.78
N ALA A 76 14.86 -2.21 -5.99
CA ALA A 76 15.98 -2.84 -6.70
C ALA A 76 17.16 -1.87 -6.85
N SER A 77 16.90 -0.59 -7.15
CA SER A 77 17.96 0.42 -7.26
C SER A 77 18.70 0.65 -5.93
N CYS A 78 18.03 0.55 -4.79
CA CYS A 78 18.65 0.64 -3.47
C CYS A 78 19.50 -0.59 -3.12
N PHE A 79 19.24 -1.72 -3.77
CA PHE A 79 19.94 -2.97 -3.51
C PHE A 79 21.28 -3.05 -4.23
N GLU A 80 21.43 -2.36 -5.37
CA GLU A 80 22.56 -2.48 -6.29
C GLU A 80 23.78 -1.64 -5.90
N GLY A 81 24.93 -2.03 -6.49
CA GLY A 81 26.20 -1.29 -6.40
C GLY A 81 26.97 -1.57 -5.11
N LYS A 82 28.20 -1.02 -5.06
CA LYS A 82 29.12 -1.21 -3.92
C LYS A 82 28.61 -0.61 -2.60
N ASP A 83 27.76 0.39 -2.68
CA ASP A 83 27.17 1.09 -1.55
C ASP A 83 25.68 0.73 -1.36
N GLY A 84 25.20 -0.29 -2.10
CA GLY A 84 23.83 -0.79 -2.01
C GLY A 84 23.58 -1.74 -0.83
N VAL A 85 22.34 -2.07 -0.61
CA VAL A 85 21.90 -2.95 0.49
C VAL A 85 22.55 -4.32 0.41
N LEU A 86 22.64 -4.94 -0.79
CA LEU A 86 23.23 -6.28 -0.96
C LEU A 86 24.69 -6.34 -0.55
N ALA A 87 25.45 -5.29 -0.88
CA ALA A 87 26.89 -5.25 -0.61
C ALA A 87 27.23 -4.92 0.85
N ARG A 88 26.34 -4.23 1.55
CA ARG A 88 26.61 -3.66 2.89
C ARG A 88 25.83 -4.28 4.03
N ALA A 89 24.91 -5.20 3.74
CA ALA A 89 24.04 -5.77 4.74
C ALA A 89 24.78 -6.45 5.90
N ALA A 90 24.43 -6.09 7.12
CA ALA A 90 24.83 -6.83 8.30
C ALA A 90 24.20 -8.24 8.29
N LYS A 91 24.91 -9.21 8.85
CA LYS A 91 24.42 -10.58 8.93
C LYS A 91 23.07 -10.63 9.66
N GLY A 92 22.09 -11.21 9.00
CA GLY A 92 20.74 -11.40 9.56
C GLY A 92 19.82 -10.17 9.41
N LEU A 93 20.17 -9.20 8.56
CA LEU A 93 19.27 -8.11 8.19
C LEU A 93 17.92 -8.67 7.71
N VAL A 94 16.83 -8.06 8.17
CA VAL A 94 15.48 -8.33 7.67
C VAL A 94 14.99 -7.12 6.89
N VAL A 95 14.53 -7.35 5.67
CA VAL A 95 13.91 -6.32 4.84
C VAL A 95 12.42 -6.59 4.74
N TYR A 96 11.61 -5.60 5.06
CA TYR A 96 10.17 -5.57 4.84
C TYR A 96 9.86 -4.68 3.63
N ASP A 97 9.30 -5.26 2.59
CA ASP A 97 8.79 -4.53 1.42
C ASP A 97 7.31 -4.21 1.61
N PHE A 98 7.02 -2.99 2.01
CA PHE A 98 5.66 -2.47 2.20
C PHE A 98 5.09 -1.84 0.92
N THR A 99 5.82 -1.92 -0.17
CA THR A 99 5.37 -1.45 -1.48
C THR A 99 4.30 -2.39 -2.03
N THR A 100 3.29 -1.87 -2.70
CA THR A 100 2.38 -2.75 -3.47
C THR A 100 3.09 -3.15 -4.77
N SER A 101 3.54 -4.40 -4.84
CA SER A 101 4.44 -4.94 -5.88
C SER A 101 3.87 -6.19 -6.54
N ASP A 102 4.42 -6.52 -7.72
CA ASP A 102 4.16 -7.79 -8.39
C ASP A 102 4.81 -8.95 -7.60
N PRO A 103 4.06 -10.01 -7.22
CA PRO A 103 4.59 -11.14 -6.49
C PRO A 103 5.71 -11.91 -7.21
N VAL A 104 5.77 -11.88 -8.54
CA VAL A 104 6.86 -12.52 -9.32
C VAL A 104 8.15 -11.72 -9.13
N ALA A 105 8.09 -10.40 -9.30
CA ALA A 105 9.23 -9.52 -9.06
C ALA A 105 9.69 -9.59 -7.59
N THR A 106 8.76 -9.66 -6.65
CA THR A 106 9.03 -9.86 -5.22
C THR A 106 9.83 -11.14 -4.96
N LYS A 107 9.41 -12.28 -5.51
CA LYS A 107 10.12 -13.56 -5.35
C LYS A 107 11.52 -13.50 -5.93
N ALA A 108 11.70 -12.86 -7.09
CA ALA A 108 13.02 -12.69 -7.70
C ALA A 108 13.95 -11.85 -6.82
N LEU A 109 13.46 -10.75 -6.26
CA LEU A 109 14.24 -9.88 -5.38
C LEU A 109 14.54 -10.58 -4.04
N ALA A 110 13.59 -11.33 -3.49
CA ALA A 110 13.78 -12.13 -2.28
C ALA A 110 14.87 -13.20 -2.46
N ALA A 111 14.89 -13.89 -3.59
CA ALA A 111 15.93 -14.89 -3.90
C ALA A 111 17.34 -14.24 -3.99
N ARG A 112 17.42 -13.06 -4.60
CA ARG A 112 18.69 -12.28 -4.66
C ARG A 112 19.14 -11.83 -3.27
N ALA A 113 18.23 -11.33 -2.45
CA ALA A 113 18.51 -10.94 -1.06
C ALA A 113 19.02 -12.13 -0.23
N ALA A 114 18.37 -13.29 -0.36
CA ALA A 114 18.74 -14.53 0.34
C ALA A 114 20.17 -14.97 -0.01
N ALA A 115 20.61 -14.84 -1.26
CA ALA A 115 21.98 -15.14 -1.68
C ALA A 115 23.06 -14.29 -0.94
N HIS A 116 22.64 -13.16 -0.33
CA HIS A 116 23.47 -12.27 0.49
C HIS A 116 23.15 -12.38 1.99
N GLY A 117 22.42 -13.41 2.42
CA GLY A 117 22.08 -13.61 3.83
C GLY A 117 21.03 -12.64 4.39
N ILE A 118 20.28 -11.97 3.54
CA ILE A 118 19.21 -11.03 3.87
C ILE A 118 17.88 -11.76 3.81
N ALA A 119 17.07 -11.69 4.87
CA ALA A 119 15.70 -12.16 4.84
C ALA A 119 14.79 -11.06 4.25
N TYR A 120 14.18 -11.32 3.10
CA TYR A 120 13.25 -10.40 2.45
C TYR A 120 11.81 -10.87 2.66
N LEU A 121 11.02 -10.01 3.28
CA LEU A 121 9.61 -10.24 3.62
C LEU A 121 8.75 -9.24 2.83
N ASP A 122 7.81 -9.74 2.08
CA ASP A 122 6.81 -8.91 1.42
C ASP A 122 5.65 -8.62 2.39
N ALA A 123 5.20 -7.38 2.41
CA ALA A 123 4.33 -6.86 3.45
C ALA A 123 3.25 -5.91 2.89
N GLY A 124 2.16 -6.47 2.41
CA GLY A 124 1.01 -5.67 1.99
C GLY A 124 0.41 -4.90 3.17
N MET A 125 0.07 -3.62 2.94
CA MET A 125 -0.53 -2.75 3.96
C MET A 125 -2.00 -2.45 3.65
N SER A 126 -2.84 -2.39 4.68
CA SER A 126 -4.17 -1.81 4.64
C SER A 126 -4.36 -0.80 5.77
N GLY A 127 -5.18 0.25 5.56
CA GLY A 127 -5.42 1.37 6.48
C GLY A 127 -5.12 2.74 5.87
N GLY A 128 -4.41 2.78 4.74
CA GLY A 128 -4.04 4.02 4.04
C GLY A 128 -3.19 4.96 4.89
N ALA A 129 -3.03 6.20 4.43
CA ALA A 129 -2.22 7.20 5.11
C ALA A 129 -2.72 7.50 6.54
N THR A 130 -4.03 7.45 6.77
CA THR A 130 -4.63 7.64 8.10
C THR A 130 -4.19 6.54 9.06
N GLY A 131 -4.21 5.27 8.63
CA GLY A 131 -3.73 4.15 9.44
C GLY A 131 -2.23 4.21 9.68
N ALA A 132 -1.45 4.63 8.69
CA ALA A 132 0.00 4.82 8.84
C ALA A 132 0.33 5.94 9.85
N ASP A 133 -0.40 7.05 9.82
CA ASP A 133 -0.23 8.14 10.80
C ASP A 133 -0.67 7.72 12.22
N ALA A 134 -1.72 6.92 12.33
CA ALA A 134 -2.25 6.45 13.62
C ALA A 134 -1.48 5.25 14.20
N GLY A 135 -0.67 4.55 13.42
CA GLY A 135 -0.02 3.29 13.82
C GLY A 135 -0.97 2.10 13.89
N THR A 136 -2.06 2.12 13.12
CA THR A 136 -3.14 1.13 13.17
C THR A 136 -3.27 0.33 11.86
N LEU A 137 -2.14 0.11 11.19
CA LEU A 137 -2.14 -0.66 9.94
C LEU A 137 -2.56 -2.12 10.16
N THR A 138 -3.12 -2.71 9.12
CA THR A 138 -3.20 -4.16 8.98
C THR A 138 -2.13 -4.61 8.00
N LEU A 139 -1.27 -5.54 8.41
CA LEU A 139 -0.16 -6.05 7.61
C LEU A 139 -0.40 -7.48 7.16
N MET A 140 -0.06 -7.75 5.89
CA MET A 140 -0.15 -9.04 5.23
C MET A 140 1.26 -9.48 4.86
N ILE A 141 1.87 -10.40 5.62
CA ILE A 141 3.30 -10.73 5.56
C ILE A 141 3.52 -12.08 4.86
N GLY A 142 4.40 -12.08 3.86
CA GLY A 142 4.95 -13.28 3.25
C GLY A 142 6.47 -13.34 3.38
N GLY A 143 7.06 -14.53 3.35
CA GLY A 143 8.51 -14.72 3.37
C GLY A 143 9.00 -15.69 4.45
N ASP A 144 10.24 -15.55 4.90
CA ASP A 144 10.83 -16.41 5.92
C ASP A 144 10.17 -16.23 7.28
N LYS A 145 9.57 -17.31 7.80
CA LYS A 145 8.84 -17.28 9.07
C LYS A 145 9.76 -17.01 10.26
N THR A 146 10.98 -17.51 10.25
CA THR A 146 11.92 -17.34 11.35
C THR A 146 12.36 -15.87 11.46
N ALA A 147 12.64 -15.24 10.32
CA ALA A 147 12.95 -13.81 10.28
C ALA A 147 11.75 -12.96 10.71
N PHE A 148 10.53 -13.31 10.29
CA PHE A 148 9.31 -12.64 10.75
C PHE A 148 9.16 -12.71 12.26
N GLU A 149 9.20 -13.92 12.87
CA GLU A 149 9.03 -14.10 14.31
C GLU A 149 10.08 -13.34 15.12
N ARG A 150 11.32 -13.24 14.61
CA ARG A 150 12.41 -12.50 15.27
C ARG A 150 12.17 -10.99 15.34
N THR A 151 11.47 -10.43 14.34
CA THR A 151 11.31 -8.97 14.20
C THR A 151 9.86 -8.50 14.31
N ARG A 152 8.89 -9.42 14.50
CA ARG A 152 7.45 -9.10 14.51
C ARG A 152 7.06 -8.01 15.53
N THR A 153 7.73 -7.98 16.69
CA THR A 153 7.44 -7.02 17.75
C THR A 153 7.74 -5.57 17.35
N LEU A 154 8.59 -5.35 16.35
CA LEU A 154 8.80 -4.02 15.78
C LEU A 154 7.53 -3.51 15.10
N LEU A 155 6.74 -4.41 14.50
CA LEU A 155 5.54 -4.05 13.77
C LEU A 155 4.42 -3.56 14.68
N ASP A 156 4.44 -3.88 15.96
CA ASP A 156 3.46 -3.42 16.97
C ASP A 156 3.46 -1.89 17.12
N ALA A 157 4.55 -1.22 16.72
CA ALA A 157 4.62 0.24 16.71
C ALA A 157 3.78 0.90 15.59
N ILE A 158 3.43 0.15 14.55
CA ILE A 158 2.85 0.68 13.32
C ILE A 158 1.57 -0.02 12.87
N ALA A 159 1.19 -1.13 13.52
CA ALA A 159 0.08 -1.96 13.11
C ALA A 159 -0.69 -2.54 14.29
N ASP A 160 -2.02 -2.54 14.18
CA ASP A 160 -2.91 -3.23 15.12
C ASP A 160 -2.99 -4.73 14.84
N ARG A 161 -2.81 -5.12 13.58
CA ARG A 161 -2.97 -6.52 13.14
C ARG A 161 -1.91 -6.90 12.12
N THR A 162 -1.26 -8.02 12.38
CA THR A 162 -0.26 -8.59 11.47
C THR A 162 -0.61 -10.05 11.19
N PHE A 163 -0.73 -10.40 9.91
CA PHE A 163 -1.04 -11.74 9.44
C PHE A 163 0.15 -12.30 8.68
N TYR A 164 0.69 -13.43 9.15
CA TYR A 164 1.66 -14.21 8.38
C TYR A 164 0.92 -15.18 7.46
N LEU A 165 1.21 -15.11 6.17
CA LEU A 165 0.43 -15.77 5.12
C LEU A 165 1.17 -16.89 4.39
N GLY A 166 2.46 -17.10 4.72
CA GLY A 166 3.27 -18.14 4.08
C GLY A 166 4.53 -17.62 3.43
N GLY A 167 5.01 -18.32 2.40
CA GLY A 167 6.27 -17.99 1.71
C GLY A 167 6.28 -16.66 0.97
N SER A 168 7.44 -16.34 0.38
CA SER A 168 7.66 -15.11 -0.37
C SER A 168 6.61 -14.89 -1.46
N GLY A 169 6.09 -13.66 -1.54
CA GLY A 169 5.04 -13.21 -2.45
C GLY A 169 3.62 -13.40 -1.92
N ALA A 170 3.41 -14.09 -0.79
CA ALA A 170 2.07 -14.33 -0.25
C ALA A 170 1.40 -13.03 0.24
N GLY A 171 2.14 -12.13 0.88
CA GLY A 171 1.66 -10.84 1.35
C GLY A 171 1.25 -9.93 0.20
N HIS A 172 2.09 -9.78 -0.82
CA HIS A 172 1.78 -8.99 -2.02
C HIS A 172 0.63 -9.60 -2.83
N THR A 173 0.58 -10.94 -2.95
CA THR A 173 -0.56 -11.64 -3.58
C THR A 173 -1.86 -11.27 -2.89
N LEU A 174 -1.94 -11.43 -1.57
CA LEU A 174 -3.17 -11.09 -0.84
C LEU A 174 -3.47 -9.60 -0.91
N LYS A 175 -2.46 -8.73 -0.92
CA LYS A 175 -2.65 -7.29 -1.08
C LYS A 175 -3.27 -6.93 -2.43
N LEU A 176 -2.85 -7.56 -3.51
CA LEU A 176 -3.46 -7.34 -4.84
C LEU A 176 -4.91 -7.83 -4.87
N ILE A 177 -5.19 -9.02 -4.33
CA ILE A 177 -6.56 -9.56 -4.21
C ILE A 177 -7.43 -8.59 -3.37
N HIS A 178 -6.93 -8.16 -2.22
CA HIS A 178 -7.61 -7.20 -1.35
C HIS A 178 -7.94 -5.89 -2.11
N ASN A 179 -6.99 -5.31 -2.83
CA ASN A 179 -7.22 -4.06 -3.53
C ASN A 179 -8.20 -4.25 -4.70
N MET A 180 -8.12 -5.36 -5.45
CA MET A 180 -9.08 -5.68 -6.49
C MET A 180 -10.51 -5.71 -5.93
N VAL A 181 -10.74 -6.46 -4.86
CA VAL A 181 -12.07 -6.53 -4.22
C VAL A 181 -12.51 -5.18 -3.67
N CYS A 182 -11.62 -4.48 -2.98
CA CYS A 182 -11.90 -3.19 -2.35
C CYS A 182 -12.27 -2.09 -3.36
N HIS A 183 -11.62 -2.07 -4.52
CA HIS A 183 -11.91 -1.07 -5.57
C HIS A 183 -13.16 -1.45 -6.38
N THR A 184 -13.40 -2.73 -6.61
CA THR A 184 -14.64 -3.21 -7.22
C THR A 184 -15.86 -2.84 -6.37
N ILE A 185 -15.80 -3.06 -5.05
CA ILE A 185 -16.86 -2.65 -4.12
C ILE A 185 -17.07 -1.13 -4.15
N PHE A 186 -15.98 -0.36 -4.22
CA PHE A 186 -16.08 1.10 -4.31
C PHE A 186 -16.83 1.54 -5.58
N LEU A 187 -16.47 1.00 -6.76
CA LEU A 187 -17.15 1.34 -8.01
C LEU A 187 -18.61 0.85 -8.03
N ALA A 188 -18.90 -0.35 -7.51
CA ALA A 188 -20.26 -0.82 -7.35
C ALA A 188 -21.10 0.09 -6.44
N THR A 189 -20.48 0.67 -5.39
CA THR A 189 -21.15 1.64 -4.52
C THR A 189 -21.39 2.97 -5.26
N CYS A 190 -20.45 3.39 -6.13
CA CYS A 190 -20.63 4.57 -7.00
C CYS A 190 -21.80 4.36 -7.96
N GLU A 191 -21.86 3.21 -8.63
CA GLU A 191 -22.94 2.85 -9.56
C GLU A 191 -24.30 2.86 -8.87
N GLY A 192 -24.40 2.21 -7.69
CA GLY A 192 -25.60 2.24 -6.86
C GLY A 192 -26.01 3.66 -6.45
N GLY A 193 -25.03 4.54 -6.13
CA GLY A 193 -25.28 5.94 -5.79
C GLY A 193 -25.90 6.71 -6.96
N ARG A 194 -25.32 6.59 -8.16
CA ARG A 194 -25.86 7.25 -9.36
C ARG A 194 -27.27 6.74 -9.71
N MET A 195 -27.50 5.44 -9.56
CA MET A 195 -28.82 4.85 -9.77
C MET A 195 -29.83 5.35 -8.73
N ALA A 196 -29.45 5.45 -7.47
CA ALA A 196 -30.32 5.98 -6.39
C ALA A 196 -30.72 7.43 -6.65
N GLU A 197 -29.74 8.30 -7.00
CA GLU A 197 -30.01 9.69 -7.36
C GLU A 197 -30.96 9.81 -8.57
N ALA A 198 -30.78 8.98 -9.60
CA ALA A 198 -31.70 8.93 -10.74
C ALA A 198 -33.13 8.49 -10.37
N ALA A 199 -33.27 7.69 -9.31
CA ALA A 199 -34.56 7.27 -8.75
C ALA A 199 -35.12 8.28 -7.73
N GLY A 200 -34.47 9.43 -7.50
CA GLY A 200 -34.90 10.45 -6.53
C GLY A 200 -34.55 10.14 -5.07
N ILE A 201 -33.69 9.15 -4.82
CA ILE A 201 -33.17 8.81 -3.48
C ILE A 201 -31.84 9.52 -3.26
N SER A 202 -31.69 10.24 -2.15
CA SER A 202 -30.43 10.92 -1.87
C SER A 202 -29.29 9.93 -1.65
N LEU A 203 -28.07 10.30 -2.09
CA LEU A 203 -26.87 9.51 -1.82
C LEU A 203 -26.66 9.27 -0.32
N ALA A 204 -26.97 10.25 0.51
CA ALA A 204 -26.84 10.14 1.97
C ALA A 204 -27.80 9.08 2.53
N ASP A 205 -29.07 9.06 2.09
CA ASP A 205 -30.04 8.05 2.54
C ASP A 205 -29.64 6.65 2.09
N MET A 206 -29.19 6.48 0.84
CA MET A 206 -28.68 5.20 0.35
C MET A 206 -27.52 4.70 1.24
N ILE A 207 -26.53 5.54 1.53
CA ILE A 207 -25.38 5.16 2.36
C ILE A 207 -25.81 4.85 3.78
N ASN A 208 -26.74 5.59 4.36
CA ASN A 208 -27.28 5.30 5.69
C ASN A 208 -27.95 3.90 5.74
N VAL A 209 -28.73 3.56 4.73
CA VAL A 209 -29.37 2.23 4.62
C VAL A 209 -28.29 1.14 4.42
N PHE A 210 -27.30 1.35 3.55
CA PHE A 210 -26.23 0.37 3.32
C PHE A 210 -25.48 0.05 4.61
N ASN A 211 -25.22 1.06 5.46
CA ASN A 211 -24.45 0.90 6.70
C ASN A 211 -25.16 0.08 7.79
N VAL A 212 -26.46 -0.11 7.68
CA VAL A 212 -27.26 -0.95 8.62
C VAL A 212 -27.80 -2.23 7.95
N ALA A 213 -27.52 -2.43 6.66
CA ALA A 213 -27.98 -3.55 5.85
C ALA A 213 -26.81 -4.38 5.28
N ASN A 214 -27.13 -5.40 4.46
CA ASN A 214 -26.15 -6.35 3.93
C ASN A 214 -25.17 -5.76 2.89
N ALA A 215 -25.44 -4.56 2.37
CA ALA A 215 -24.56 -3.85 1.45
C ALA A 215 -23.43 -3.06 2.17
N ARG A 216 -23.32 -3.22 3.49
CA ARG A 216 -22.28 -2.57 4.31
C ARG A 216 -20.88 -2.94 3.85
N SER A 217 -20.02 -1.95 3.72
CA SER A 217 -18.64 -2.11 3.30
C SER A 217 -17.78 -0.95 3.79
N TYR A 218 -16.45 -1.08 3.70
CA TYR A 218 -15.55 0.06 3.98
C TYR A 218 -15.83 1.27 3.05
N ALA A 219 -16.32 1.03 1.84
CA ALA A 219 -16.75 2.11 0.95
C ALA A 219 -17.91 2.90 1.58
N SER A 220 -18.99 2.21 1.99
CA SER A 220 -20.17 2.84 2.56
C SER A 220 -19.92 3.43 3.96
N GLU A 221 -19.14 2.76 4.83
CA GLU A 221 -18.90 3.20 6.21
C GLU A 221 -17.88 4.34 6.31
N VAL A 222 -16.89 4.38 5.41
CA VAL A 222 -15.75 5.29 5.57
C VAL A 222 -15.57 6.20 4.36
N ARG A 223 -15.44 5.64 3.14
CA ARG A 223 -15.05 6.42 1.96
C ARG A 223 -16.13 7.42 1.56
N PHE A 224 -17.37 6.97 1.44
CA PHE A 224 -18.49 7.85 1.07
C PHE A 224 -18.72 8.94 2.11
N PRO A 225 -18.91 8.66 3.41
CA PRO A 225 -19.13 9.72 4.40
C PRO A 225 -18.00 10.70 4.51
N LYS A 226 -16.74 10.23 4.57
CA LYS A 226 -15.57 11.09 4.86
C LYS A 226 -15.13 11.93 3.67
N HIS A 227 -15.23 11.42 2.45
CA HIS A 227 -14.58 12.02 1.29
C HIS A 227 -15.56 12.49 0.22
N ILE A 228 -16.70 11.83 0.02
CA ILE A 228 -17.68 12.13 -1.02
C ILE A 228 -18.82 12.99 -0.45
N LEU A 229 -19.59 12.48 0.51
CA LEU A 229 -20.69 13.21 1.13
C LEU A 229 -20.24 14.48 1.86
N SER A 230 -19.03 14.46 2.43
CA SER A 230 -18.44 15.66 3.05
C SER A 230 -18.01 16.73 2.03
N GLY A 231 -17.93 16.41 0.75
CA GLY A 231 -17.41 17.29 -0.29
C GLY A 231 -15.90 17.56 -0.23
N LYS A 232 -15.13 16.84 0.61
CA LYS A 232 -13.68 17.08 0.79
C LYS A 232 -12.83 16.53 -0.34
N TRP A 233 -13.20 15.40 -0.93
CA TRP A 233 -12.48 14.74 -2.04
C TRP A 233 -11.00 14.49 -1.75
N ASP A 234 -10.69 14.05 -0.54
CA ASP A 234 -9.36 13.99 0.05
C ASP A 234 -9.00 12.58 0.57
N ALA A 235 -9.33 11.55 -0.18
CA ALA A 235 -9.00 10.17 0.20
C ALA A 235 -7.48 9.87 0.21
N ARG A 236 -6.66 10.83 -0.22
CA ARG A 236 -5.19 10.81 -0.22
C ARG A 236 -4.58 9.67 -1.04
N SER A 237 -5.29 9.26 -2.10
CA SER A 237 -4.79 8.31 -3.09
C SER A 237 -5.28 8.70 -4.48
N ARG A 238 -4.42 8.53 -5.50
CA ARG A 238 -4.70 8.91 -6.89
C ARG A 238 -5.35 7.76 -7.64
N VAL A 239 -6.12 8.07 -8.69
CA VAL A 239 -6.68 7.09 -9.63
C VAL A 239 -5.58 6.17 -10.20
N TYR A 240 -4.40 6.72 -10.48
CA TYR A 240 -3.23 5.95 -10.90
C TYR A 240 -2.92 4.76 -9.99
N ASN A 241 -2.99 4.95 -8.67
CA ASN A 241 -2.68 3.89 -7.71
C ASN A 241 -3.68 2.73 -7.80
N LEU A 242 -4.98 3.06 -7.92
CA LEU A 242 -6.04 2.05 -8.07
C LEU A 242 -5.83 1.26 -9.37
N ARG A 243 -5.61 1.98 -10.48
CA ARG A 243 -5.39 1.39 -11.80
C ARG A 243 -4.16 0.47 -11.80
N LYS A 244 -3.04 0.93 -11.25
CA LYS A 244 -1.80 0.14 -11.13
C LYS A 244 -2.06 -1.17 -10.38
N ASP A 245 -2.72 -1.09 -9.24
CA ASP A 245 -2.98 -2.26 -8.39
C ASP A 245 -3.93 -3.25 -9.09
N LEU A 246 -4.98 -2.76 -9.76
CA LEU A 246 -5.91 -3.60 -10.54
C LEU A 246 -5.21 -4.28 -11.72
N SER A 247 -4.30 -3.57 -12.41
CA SER A 247 -3.54 -4.16 -13.52
C SER A 247 -2.64 -5.30 -13.05
N MET A 248 -1.96 -5.12 -11.92
CA MET A 248 -1.17 -6.19 -11.32
C MET A 248 -2.04 -7.37 -10.86
N ALA A 249 -3.22 -7.09 -10.25
CA ALA A 249 -4.13 -8.13 -9.80
C ALA A 249 -4.69 -8.97 -10.96
N VAL A 250 -5.12 -8.33 -12.05
CA VAL A 250 -5.62 -9.01 -13.25
C VAL A 250 -4.49 -9.78 -13.95
N GLY A 251 -3.28 -9.21 -14.03
CA GLY A 251 -2.10 -9.90 -14.55
C GLY A 251 -1.74 -11.14 -13.74
N LEU A 252 -1.74 -11.04 -12.42
CA LEU A 252 -1.52 -12.16 -11.50
C LEU A 252 -2.59 -13.25 -11.68
N ALA A 253 -3.87 -12.86 -11.82
CA ALA A 253 -4.95 -13.82 -12.06
C ALA A 253 -4.71 -14.61 -13.36
N GLY A 254 -4.26 -13.93 -14.43
CA GLY A 254 -3.87 -14.60 -15.67
C GLY A 254 -2.73 -15.60 -15.49
N ALA A 255 -1.70 -15.24 -14.72
CA ALA A 255 -0.57 -16.15 -14.41
C ALA A 255 -0.98 -17.37 -13.55
N LEU A 256 -2.08 -17.26 -12.81
CA LEU A 256 -2.65 -18.33 -11.97
C LEU A 256 -3.81 -19.08 -12.65
N ASP A 257 -4.13 -18.77 -13.92
CA ASP A 257 -5.32 -19.24 -14.64
C ASP A 257 -6.64 -19.00 -13.87
N ALA A 258 -6.68 -17.96 -13.07
CA ALA A 258 -7.87 -17.55 -12.32
C ALA A 258 -8.72 -16.57 -13.16
N LYS A 259 -10.03 -16.73 -13.14
CA LYS A 259 -10.96 -15.85 -13.86
C LYS A 259 -11.47 -14.76 -12.91
N VAL A 260 -11.24 -13.50 -13.28
CA VAL A 260 -11.59 -12.31 -12.45
C VAL A 260 -12.39 -11.27 -13.26
N PRO A 261 -13.59 -11.63 -13.78
CA PRO A 261 -14.36 -10.74 -14.66
C PRO A 261 -14.66 -9.40 -13.99
N LEU A 262 -15.04 -9.37 -12.71
CA LEU A 262 -15.33 -8.13 -12.00
C LEU A 262 -14.08 -7.25 -11.83
N GLY A 263 -12.92 -7.85 -11.52
CA GLY A 263 -11.65 -7.15 -11.46
C GLY A 263 -11.25 -6.56 -12.82
N THR A 264 -11.51 -7.30 -13.91
CA THR A 264 -11.25 -6.83 -15.28
C THR A 264 -12.09 -5.61 -15.62
N VAL A 265 -13.41 -5.66 -15.41
CA VAL A 265 -14.30 -4.51 -15.65
C VAL A 265 -13.89 -3.30 -14.80
N THR A 266 -13.54 -3.53 -13.53
CA THR A 266 -13.05 -2.46 -12.64
C THR A 266 -11.76 -1.83 -13.17
N ARG A 267 -10.82 -2.62 -13.68
CA ARG A 267 -9.59 -2.12 -14.32
C ARG A 267 -9.91 -1.30 -15.56
N ASP A 268 -10.77 -1.80 -16.44
CA ASP A 268 -11.14 -1.14 -17.71
C ASP A 268 -11.83 0.21 -17.45
N PHE A 269 -12.66 0.31 -16.42
CA PHE A 269 -13.21 1.59 -15.94
C PHE A 269 -12.10 2.57 -15.55
N LEU A 270 -11.09 2.10 -14.79
CA LEU A 270 -9.97 2.94 -14.39
C LEU A 270 -9.06 3.32 -15.55
N ASP A 271 -8.92 2.46 -16.58
CA ASP A 271 -8.18 2.78 -17.81
C ASP A 271 -8.84 3.95 -18.55
N VAL A 272 -10.18 3.95 -18.65
CA VAL A 272 -10.93 5.08 -19.25
C VAL A 272 -10.76 6.35 -18.41
N ALA A 273 -10.85 6.26 -17.07
CA ALA A 273 -10.63 7.42 -16.20
C ALA A 273 -9.23 8.03 -16.40
N ILE A 274 -8.19 7.20 -16.52
CA ILE A 274 -6.82 7.64 -16.84
C ILE A 274 -6.77 8.32 -18.21
N ALA A 275 -7.39 7.74 -19.25
CA ALA A 275 -7.44 8.31 -20.60
C ALA A 275 -8.16 9.68 -20.62
N GLN A 276 -9.10 9.90 -19.71
CA GLN A 276 -9.77 11.20 -19.50
C GLN A 276 -8.98 12.19 -18.63
N GLY A 277 -7.70 11.93 -18.36
CA GLY A 277 -6.80 12.85 -17.64
C GLY A 277 -6.87 12.78 -16.12
N MET A 278 -7.49 11.77 -15.53
CA MET A 278 -7.64 11.64 -14.07
C MET A 278 -6.45 10.98 -13.36
N THR A 279 -5.29 10.83 -14.02
CA THR A 279 -4.11 10.11 -13.50
C THR A 279 -3.75 10.54 -12.07
N ASP A 280 -3.64 11.85 -11.84
CA ASP A 280 -3.22 12.43 -10.55
C ASP A 280 -4.40 12.89 -9.68
N THR A 281 -5.63 12.67 -10.14
CA THR A 281 -6.85 13.03 -9.42
C THR A 281 -7.04 12.12 -8.20
N ASP A 282 -7.52 12.68 -7.08
CA ASP A 282 -7.97 11.87 -5.94
C ASP A 282 -9.09 10.93 -6.36
N TYR A 283 -8.96 9.64 -6.05
CA TYR A 283 -9.89 8.64 -6.58
C TYR A 283 -11.34 8.83 -6.11
N SER A 284 -11.58 9.54 -5.01
CA SER A 284 -12.94 9.84 -4.55
C SER A 284 -13.75 10.62 -5.59
N ARG A 285 -13.07 11.40 -6.44
CA ARG A 285 -13.68 12.15 -7.55
C ARG A 285 -14.15 11.29 -8.72
N LEU A 286 -13.85 9.99 -8.72
CA LEU A 286 -14.45 9.06 -9.67
C LEU A 286 -15.98 9.05 -9.57
N TYR A 287 -16.55 9.34 -8.39
CA TYR A 287 -17.99 9.47 -8.22
C TYR A 287 -18.58 10.63 -9.05
N GLU A 288 -17.92 11.80 -9.04
CA GLU A 288 -18.37 12.99 -9.80
C GLU A 288 -18.40 12.73 -11.32
N ARG A 289 -17.44 11.96 -11.82
CA ARG A 289 -17.24 11.68 -13.23
C ARG A 289 -17.77 10.30 -13.68
N PHE A 290 -18.50 9.61 -12.79
CA PHE A 290 -18.86 8.20 -12.98
C PHE A 290 -19.61 7.96 -14.31
N ASP A 291 -20.66 8.72 -14.59
CA ASP A 291 -21.49 8.55 -15.77
C ASP A 291 -20.73 8.82 -17.07
N GLU A 292 -19.83 9.83 -17.07
CA GLU A 292 -18.97 10.14 -18.23
C GLU A 292 -18.01 9.00 -18.53
N ILE A 293 -17.42 8.38 -17.50
CA ILE A 293 -16.49 7.26 -17.66
C ILE A 293 -17.25 6.03 -18.18
N VAL A 294 -18.41 5.70 -17.61
CA VAL A 294 -19.23 4.55 -18.04
C VAL A 294 -19.66 4.68 -19.50
N ALA A 295 -20.03 5.90 -19.93
CA ALA A 295 -20.43 6.13 -21.34
C ALA A 295 -19.31 5.78 -22.33
N GLU A 296 -18.03 5.93 -21.97
CA GLU A 296 -16.90 5.55 -22.83
C GLU A 296 -16.55 4.05 -22.70
N VAL A 297 -16.62 3.46 -21.50
CA VAL A 297 -16.44 2.00 -21.31
C VAL A 297 -17.40 1.22 -22.21
N GLY A 298 -18.67 1.63 -22.29
CA GLY A 298 -19.67 1.00 -23.13
C GLY A 298 -19.41 1.07 -24.64
N LYS A 299 -18.59 2.01 -25.12
CA LYS A 299 -18.17 2.09 -26.53
C LYS A 299 -17.08 1.10 -26.88
N ASN A 300 -16.17 0.79 -25.94
CA ASN A 300 -15.04 -0.11 -26.15
C ASN A 300 -15.43 -1.60 -26.13
N HIS A 301 -16.64 -1.91 -25.73
CA HIS A 301 -17.19 -3.27 -25.68
C HIS A 301 -18.23 -3.57 -26.78
N LYS A 302 -18.45 -2.64 -27.72
CA LYS A 302 -19.25 -2.84 -28.94
C LYS A 302 -18.35 -3.08 -30.12
#